data_e6ba3d06451e93c6c923469d206f16db
#
_entry.id   e6ba3d06451e93c6c923469d206f16db
#
_cell.length_a   1.000
_cell.length_b   1.000
_cell.length_c   1.000
_cell.angle_alpha   90.00
_cell.angle_beta   90.00
_cell.angle_gamma   90.00
#
_symmetry.space_group_name_H-M   'P 1'
#
loop_
_entity.id
_entity.type
_entity.pdbx_description
1 polymer ?
#
loop_
_entity_poly.entity_id
_entity_poly.type
_entity_poly.pdbx_seq_one_letter_code
_entity_poly.pdbx_strand_id
1 'polypeptide(L)'
;YFIVQDASGALVAGAMASLRAALMHDEIRNIPSVLRFVNNRLLHIVPSDGMLRSLEVNFVWHEHLDAARYLWRYLRWVFRDQAASTSANFDPRGPLGKVFQLKRWHMPKISLLVALHGPEMMDTRRPVCGTLRG
;
A
#
# COMPACT_ATOMS: atom_id res chain seq x y z
N TYR A 1 5.79 0.26 13.04
CA TYR A 1 5.60 -1.14 12.64
C TYR A 1 4.31 -1.67 13.23
N PHE A 2 3.58 -2.49 12.47
CA PHE A 2 2.37 -3.18 12.91
C PHE A 2 2.62 -4.68 12.84
N ILE A 3 2.21 -5.38 13.87
CA ILE A 3 2.37 -6.84 13.98
C ILE A 3 1.04 -7.47 14.35
N VAL A 4 0.82 -8.68 13.89
CA VAL A 4 -0.32 -9.53 14.27
C VAL A 4 0.23 -10.73 15.01
N GLN A 5 -0.33 -10.98 16.19
CA GLN A 5 -0.08 -12.17 16.99
C GLN A 5 -1.32 -13.07 16.96
N ASP A 6 -1.10 -14.35 16.98
CA ASP A 6 -2.17 -15.32 17.18
C ASP A 6 -2.54 -15.48 18.68
N ALA A 7 -3.46 -16.38 18.97
CA ALA A 7 -3.89 -16.65 20.34
C ALA A 7 -2.79 -17.22 21.25
N SER A 8 -1.73 -17.78 20.68
CA SER A 8 -0.56 -18.29 21.41
C SER A 8 0.49 -17.20 21.70
N GLY A 9 0.31 -16.00 21.10
CA GLY A 9 1.29 -14.92 21.13
C GLY A 9 2.37 -14.98 20.05
N ALA A 10 2.29 -15.97 19.14
CA ALA A 10 3.21 -16.07 18.02
C ALA A 10 2.95 -14.96 16.99
N LEU A 11 4.03 -14.42 16.42
CA LEU A 11 3.94 -13.41 15.36
C LEU A 11 3.56 -14.10 14.05
N VAL A 12 2.43 -13.72 13.44
CA VAL A 12 1.90 -14.36 12.23
C VAL A 12 1.80 -13.43 11.02
N ALA A 13 1.90 -12.13 11.22
CA ALA A 13 2.06 -11.15 10.13
C ALA A 13 2.66 -9.83 10.65
N GLY A 14 3.25 -9.05 9.75
CA GLY A 14 3.73 -7.72 10.07
C GLY A 14 3.91 -6.85 8.83
N ALA A 15 3.92 -5.55 9.05
CA ALA A 15 4.20 -4.55 8.04
C ALA A 15 4.75 -3.26 8.65
N MET A 16 5.46 -2.49 7.85
CA MET A 16 5.75 -1.10 8.13
C MET A 16 4.70 -0.24 7.43
N ALA A 17 4.04 0.64 8.17
CA ALA A 17 3.11 1.60 7.62
C ALA A 17 3.54 3.01 7.96
N SER A 18 3.53 3.91 6.96
CA SER A 18 3.88 5.31 7.12
C SER A 18 2.91 6.20 6.35
N LEU A 19 2.57 7.35 6.91
CA LEU A 19 1.83 8.38 6.19
C LEU A 19 2.81 9.18 5.33
N ARG A 20 2.71 9.04 4.01
CA ARG A 20 3.59 9.74 3.07
C ARG A 20 3.49 11.26 3.17
N ALA A 21 2.37 11.78 3.64
CA ALA A 21 2.15 13.21 3.87
C ALA A 21 3.13 13.86 4.86
N ALA A 22 3.78 13.07 5.71
CA ALA A 22 4.83 13.60 6.60
C ALA A 22 6.10 14.01 5.84
N LEU A 23 6.30 13.48 4.62
CA LEU A 23 7.52 13.68 3.82
C LEU A 23 7.27 14.30 2.44
N MET A 24 6.07 14.13 1.89
CA MET A 24 5.68 14.66 0.58
C MET A 24 4.24 15.18 0.63
N HIS A 25 4.04 16.41 0.21
CA HIS A 25 2.73 17.02 0.10
C HIS A 25 2.26 16.95 -1.36
N ASP A 26 1.34 16.04 -1.65
CA ASP A 26 0.62 16.04 -2.93
C ASP A 26 -0.60 16.95 -2.79
N GLU A 27 -0.46 18.21 -3.19
CA GLU A 27 -1.55 19.17 -3.23
C GLU A 27 -2.26 19.11 -4.56
N ILE A 28 -3.56 18.86 -4.55
CA ILE A 28 -4.37 18.96 -5.77
C ILE A 28 -4.74 20.40 -5.99
N ARG A 29 -4.07 21.04 -6.96
CA ARG A 29 -4.40 22.37 -7.45
C ARG A 29 -5.42 22.26 -8.60
N ASN A 30 -6.40 23.15 -8.61
CA ASN A 30 -7.36 23.30 -9.70
C ASN A 30 -8.29 22.10 -9.96
N ILE A 31 -9.00 21.64 -8.93
CA ILE A 31 -10.10 20.70 -9.14
C ILE A 31 -11.26 21.45 -9.84
N PRO A 32 -11.72 21.00 -11.02
CA PRO A 32 -12.91 21.57 -11.66
C PRO A 32 -14.10 21.57 -10.71
N SER A 33 -14.92 22.64 -10.74
CA SER A 33 -16.03 22.84 -9.81
C SER A 33 -17.02 21.66 -9.79
N VAL A 34 -17.25 21.03 -10.94
CA VAL A 34 -18.10 19.85 -11.06
C VAL A 34 -17.51 18.66 -10.28
N LEU A 35 -16.21 18.40 -10.43
CA LEU A 35 -15.55 17.32 -9.70
C LEU A 35 -15.49 17.60 -8.20
N ARG A 36 -15.31 18.85 -7.80
CA ARG A 36 -15.36 19.27 -6.40
C ARG A 36 -16.76 19.03 -5.82
N PHE A 37 -17.83 19.37 -6.56
CA PHE A 37 -19.18 19.11 -6.12
C PHE A 37 -19.47 17.62 -5.96
N VAL A 38 -19.08 16.79 -6.95
CA VAL A 38 -19.23 15.33 -6.89
C VAL A 38 -18.41 14.73 -5.75
N ASN A 39 -17.18 15.20 -5.55
CA ASN A 39 -16.35 14.74 -4.44
C ASN A 39 -17.00 15.03 -3.09
N ASN A 40 -17.50 16.24 -2.88
CA ASN A 40 -18.06 16.65 -1.61
C ASN A 40 -19.41 15.99 -1.27
N ARG A 41 -20.14 15.54 -2.31
CA ARG A 41 -21.47 14.94 -2.14
C ARG A 41 -21.48 13.42 -2.18
N LEU A 42 -20.59 12.79 -2.93
CA LEU A 42 -20.68 11.38 -3.26
C LEU A 42 -19.38 10.59 -2.98
N LEU A 43 -18.25 11.12 -3.41
CA LEU A 43 -17.02 10.33 -3.45
C LEU A 43 -16.15 10.48 -2.20
N HIS A 44 -16.05 11.67 -1.64
CA HIS A 44 -15.21 12.00 -0.48
C HIS A 44 -13.76 11.49 -0.59
N ILE A 45 -13.23 11.44 -1.83
CA ILE A 45 -11.89 10.91 -2.12
C ILE A 45 -10.82 11.98 -1.85
N VAL A 46 -11.12 13.22 -2.23
CA VAL A 46 -10.22 14.35 -2.01
C VAL A 46 -10.60 15.03 -0.71
N PRO A 47 -9.69 15.11 0.27
CA PRO A 47 -9.93 15.84 1.51
C PRO A 47 -10.27 17.31 1.26
N SER A 48 -10.99 17.93 2.19
CA SER A 48 -11.42 19.33 2.08
C SER A 48 -10.26 20.33 2.02
N ASP A 49 -9.11 19.95 2.57
CA ASP A 49 -7.86 20.73 2.53
C ASP A 49 -7.09 20.57 1.21
N GLY A 50 -7.58 19.74 0.28
CA GLY A 50 -6.92 19.48 -1.00
C GLY A 50 -5.65 18.63 -0.91
N MET A 51 -5.30 18.17 0.27
CA MET A 51 -4.08 17.39 0.49
C MET A 51 -4.34 15.90 0.37
N LEU A 52 -3.77 15.25 -0.62
CA LEU A 52 -3.79 13.80 -0.74
C LEU A 52 -2.74 13.19 0.18
N ARG A 53 -3.24 12.59 1.24
CA ARG A 53 -2.41 11.79 2.14
C ARG A 53 -2.51 10.33 1.73
N SER A 54 -1.38 9.68 1.51
CA SER A 54 -1.31 8.26 1.19
C SER A 54 -0.68 7.49 2.34
N LEU A 55 -1.31 6.39 2.72
CA LEU A 55 -0.70 5.40 3.59
C LEU A 55 0.18 4.49 2.74
N GLU A 56 1.46 4.48 2.99
CA GLU A 56 2.41 3.59 2.35
C GLU A 56 2.67 2.38 3.25
N VAL A 57 2.45 1.19 2.71
CA VAL A 57 2.63 -0.08 3.43
C VAL A 57 3.78 -0.85 2.79
N ASN A 58 4.83 -1.07 3.54
CA ASN A 58 6.06 -1.71 3.10
C ASN A 58 6.42 -2.91 3.98
N PHE A 59 7.34 -3.75 3.51
CA PHE A 59 7.86 -4.90 4.26
C PHE A 59 6.77 -5.81 4.82
N VAL A 60 5.77 -6.10 3.99
CA VAL A 60 4.69 -7.01 4.40
C VAL A 60 5.21 -8.43 4.42
N TRP A 61 5.17 -9.07 5.58
CA TRP A 61 5.44 -10.49 5.74
C TRP A 61 4.26 -11.18 6.42
N HIS A 62 4.10 -12.46 6.20
CA HIS A 62 3.03 -13.25 6.78
C HIS A 62 3.37 -14.74 6.75
N GLU A 63 2.91 -15.47 7.74
CA GLU A 63 2.89 -16.93 7.72
C GLU A 63 1.66 -17.46 6.98
N HIS A 64 0.50 -16.82 7.21
CA HIS A 64 -0.78 -17.19 6.61
C HIS A 64 -1.41 -15.98 5.93
N LEU A 65 -2.04 -16.22 4.75
CA LEU A 65 -2.71 -15.16 3.98
C LEU A 65 -3.83 -14.46 4.75
N ASP A 66 -4.51 -15.17 5.66
CA ASP A 66 -5.59 -14.59 6.45
C ASP A 66 -5.07 -13.60 7.49
N ALA A 67 -3.90 -13.84 8.08
CA ALA A 67 -3.24 -12.88 8.96
C ALA A 67 -2.83 -11.61 8.19
N ALA A 68 -2.31 -11.76 6.96
CA ALA A 68 -2.03 -10.62 6.09
C ALA A 68 -3.29 -9.84 5.69
N ARG A 69 -4.40 -10.53 5.39
CA ARG A 69 -5.69 -9.89 5.10
C ARG A 69 -6.22 -9.12 6.30
N TYR A 70 -6.11 -9.70 7.49
CA TYR A 70 -6.48 -9.04 8.74
C TYR A 70 -5.66 -7.77 8.94
N LEU A 71 -4.32 -7.87 8.86
CA LEU A 71 -3.41 -6.74 8.98
C LEU A 71 -3.74 -5.63 7.98
N TRP A 72 -3.97 -5.98 6.71
CA TRP A 72 -4.34 -5.03 5.68
C TRP A 72 -5.64 -4.29 5.97
N ARG A 73 -6.67 -5.00 6.41
CA ARG A 73 -7.96 -4.41 6.80
C ARG A 73 -7.81 -3.52 8.02
N TYR A 74 -7.04 -3.95 9.00
CA TYR A 74 -6.76 -3.20 10.22
C TYR A 74 -6.04 -1.89 9.92
N LEU A 75 -4.99 -1.92 9.12
CA LEU A 75 -4.26 -0.71 8.70
C LEU A 75 -5.18 0.29 8.00
N ARG A 76 -6.00 -0.16 7.07
CA ARG A 76 -6.97 0.69 6.38
C ARG A 76 -8.02 1.26 7.32
N TRP A 77 -8.42 0.52 8.33
CA TRP A 77 -9.36 0.99 9.33
C TRP A 77 -8.74 2.04 10.27
N VAL A 78 -7.54 1.80 10.76
CA VAL A 78 -6.82 2.72 11.66
C VAL A 78 -6.54 4.05 10.99
N PHE A 79 -6.13 4.04 9.73
CA PHE A 79 -5.73 5.23 8.98
C PHE A 79 -6.84 5.83 8.10
N ARG A 80 -8.08 5.35 8.18
CA ARG A 80 -9.18 5.77 7.29
C ARG A 80 -9.46 7.27 7.30
N ASP A 81 -9.26 7.92 8.45
CA ASP A 81 -9.50 9.36 8.63
C ASP A 81 -8.23 10.20 8.35
N GLN A 82 -7.09 9.56 8.15
CA GLN A 82 -5.80 10.20 7.96
C GLN A 82 -5.26 10.06 6.53
N ALA A 83 -5.68 9.03 5.81
CA ALA A 83 -5.20 8.73 4.47
C ALA A 83 -6.36 8.55 3.48
N ALA A 84 -6.32 9.30 2.37
CA ALA A 84 -7.28 9.18 1.27
C ALA A 84 -7.03 7.95 0.39
N SER A 85 -5.79 7.47 0.37
CA SER A 85 -5.38 6.30 -0.42
C SER A 85 -4.40 5.43 0.36
N THR A 86 -4.25 4.19 -0.10
CA THR A 86 -3.27 3.24 0.44
C THR A 86 -2.48 2.66 -0.71
N SER A 87 -1.16 2.71 -0.60
CA SER A 87 -0.23 2.11 -1.54
C SER A 87 0.59 1.01 -0.86
N ALA A 88 0.94 -0.01 -1.63
CA ALA A 88 1.84 -1.07 -1.18
C ALA A 88 2.71 -1.55 -2.33
N ASN A 89 3.97 -1.83 -2.04
CA ASN A 89 4.90 -2.41 -3.00
C ASN A 89 4.93 -3.92 -2.81
N PHE A 90 4.65 -4.66 -3.87
CA PHE A 90 4.66 -6.12 -3.84
C PHE A 90 4.91 -6.70 -5.24
N ASP A 91 5.45 -7.91 -5.31
CA ASP A 91 5.54 -8.65 -6.57
C ASP A 91 4.16 -9.27 -6.90
N PRO A 92 3.55 -8.93 -8.05
CA PRO A 92 2.24 -9.46 -8.43
C PRO A 92 2.22 -10.98 -8.65
N ARG A 93 3.38 -11.62 -8.81
CA ARG A 93 3.52 -13.08 -8.89
C ARG A 93 3.38 -13.76 -7.52
N GLY A 94 3.57 -12.98 -6.45
CA GLY A 94 3.44 -13.44 -5.07
C GLY A 94 1.98 -13.46 -4.58
N PRO A 95 1.76 -14.02 -3.38
CA PRO A 95 0.43 -14.17 -2.81
C PRO A 95 -0.21 -12.85 -2.36
N LEU A 96 0.57 -11.80 -2.16
CA LEU A 96 0.08 -10.51 -1.63
C LEU A 96 -0.94 -9.82 -2.54
N GLY A 97 -0.87 -10.05 -3.85
CA GLY A 97 -1.88 -9.55 -4.79
C GLY A 97 -3.31 -9.98 -4.43
N LYS A 98 -3.46 -11.20 -3.88
CA LYS A 98 -4.75 -11.72 -3.39
C LYS A 98 -5.19 -11.09 -2.06
N VAL A 99 -4.23 -10.67 -1.24
CA VAL A 99 -4.49 -9.99 0.03
C VAL A 99 -5.07 -8.61 -0.19
N PHE A 100 -4.46 -7.84 -1.10
CA PHE A 100 -4.86 -6.46 -1.37
C PHE A 100 -6.17 -6.35 -2.16
N GLN A 101 -6.67 -7.45 -2.75
CA GLN A 101 -7.93 -7.51 -3.51
C GLN A 101 -8.02 -6.43 -4.60
N LEU A 102 -6.89 -6.13 -5.23
CA LEU A 102 -6.83 -5.08 -6.23
C LEU A 102 -7.53 -5.51 -7.52
N LYS A 103 -8.46 -4.69 -7.97
CA LYS A 103 -9.06 -4.85 -9.29
C LYS A 103 -8.05 -4.38 -10.34
N ARG A 104 -8.10 -4.96 -11.56
CA ARG A 104 -7.15 -4.66 -12.66
C ARG A 104 -6.96 -3.16 -12.94
N TRP A 105 -7.98 -2.35 -12.74
CA TRP A 105 -7.96 -0.91 -12.98
C TRP A 105 -7.41 -0.07 -11.81
N HIS A 106 -7.17 -0.68 -10.65
CA HIS A 106 -6.56 -0.01 -9.49
C HIS A 106 -5.03 -0.02 -9.51
N MET A 107 -4.43 -0.77 -10.44
CA MET A 107 -2.98 -0.92 -10.48
C MET A 107 -2.39 -0.04 -11.58
N PRO A 108 -1.67 1.04 -11.25
CA PRO A 108 -0.70 1.57 -12.18
C PRO A 108 0.35 0.47 -12.43
N LYS A 109 0.56 0.12 -13.69
CA LYS A 109 1.63 -0.81 -14.08
C LYS A 109 2.95 -0.07 -13.96
N ILE A 110 3.60 -0.19 -12.83
CA ILE A 110 4.97 0.27 -12.64
C ILE A 110 5.86 -0.94 -12.86
N SER A 111 6.68 -0.92 -13.91
CA SER A 111 7.70 -1.93 -14.13
C SER A 111 9.00 -1.45 -13.48
N LEU A 112 9.51 -2.24 -12.56
CA LEU A 112 10.82 -2.00 -11.96
C LEU A 112 11.86 -2.81 -12.72
N LEU A 113 12.87 -2.13 -13.25
CA LEU A 113 14.05 -2.77 -13.78
C LEU A 113 15.11 -2.86 -12.67
N VAL A 114 15.46 -4.06 -12.27
CA VAL A 114 16.53 -4.31 -11.30
C VAL A 114 17.77 -4.76 -12.05
N ALA A 115 18.83 -3.96 -12.00
CA ALA A 115 20.14 -4.36 -12.48
C ALA A 115 20.93 -4.95 -11.31
N LEU A 116 21.35 -6.20 -11.42
CA LEU A 116 22.18 -6.87 -10.43
C LEU A 116 23.62 -6.95 -10.97
N HIS A 117 24.55 -6.47 -10.15
CA HIS A 117 25.98 -6.62 -10.39
C HIS A 117 26.52 -7.68 -9.45
N GLY A 118 26.89 -8.85 -9.96
CA GLY A 118 27.45 -9.93 -9.16
C GLY A 118 27.54 -11.24 -9.94
N PRO A 119 28.32 -12.21 -9.46
CA PRO A 119 28.50 -13.51 -10.10
C PRO A 119 27.26 -14.41 -10.00
N GLU A 120 26.34 -14.12 -9.11
CA GLU A 120 25.12 -14.91 -8.91
C GLU A 120 23.97 -14.35 -9.73
N MET A 121 23.41 -15.21 -10.58
CA MET A 121 22.16 -14.88 -11.28
C MET A 121 20.99 -15.00 -10.30
N MET A 122 20.19 -13.93 -10.21
CA MET A 122 18.96 -13.96 -9.43
C MET A 122 17.97 -14.97 -10.01
N ASP A 123 17.40 -15.82 -9.17
CA ASP A 123 16.30 -16.70 -9.57
C ASP A 123 15.04 -15.86 -9.84
N THR A 124 14.82 -15.52 -11.11
CA THR A 124 13.68 -14.72 -11.55
C THR A 124 12.32 -15.44 -11.40
N ARG A 125 12.32 -16.72 -11.03
CA ARG A 125 11.08 -17.49 -10.79
C ARG A 125 10.49 -17.18 -9.42
N ARG A 126 11.31 -16.70 -8.47
CA ARG A 126 10.85 -16.35 -7.14
C ARG A 126 10.31 -14.92 -7.11
N PRO A 127 9.22 -14.69 -6.35
CA PRO A 127 8.76 -13.32 -6.10
C PRO A 127 9.85 -12.50 -5.43
N VAL A 128 10.04 -11.29 -5.91
CA VAL A 128 10.98 -10.33 -5.32
C VAL A 128 10.25 -9.50 -4.28
N CYS A 129 10.73 -9.55 -3.04
CA CYS A 129 10.28 -8.63 -2.01
C CYS A 129 11.25 -7.44 -2.01
N GLY A 130 10.88 -6.39 -2.68
CA GLY A 130 11.71 -5.18 -2.79
C GLY A 130 10.98 -3.97 -2.25
N THR A 131 11.69 -3.18 -1.47
CA THR A 131 11.26 -1.82 -1.16
C THR A 131 12.08 -0.87 -2.01
N LEU A 132 11.38 -0.10 -2.83
CA LEU A 132 11.98 1.07 -3.44
C LEU A 132 12.04 2.17 -2.38
N ARG A 133 13.25 2.56 -2.01
CA ARG A 133 13.47 3.88 -1.44
C ARG A 133 13.73 4.82 -2.62
N GLY A 134 12.81 5.72 -2.88
CA GLY A 134 13.06 6.92 -3.64
C GLY A 134 13.37 8.05 -2.68
#